data_742b26df5df4b45c657a7ddf44b530f4
#
_entry.id   742b26df5df4b45c657a7ddf44b530f4
#
_cell.length_a   1.000
_cell.length_b   1.000
_cell.length_c   1.000
_cell.angle_alpha   90.00
_cell.angle_beta   90.00
_cell.angle_gamma   90.00
#
_symmetry.space_group_name_H-M   'P 1'
#
loop_
_entity.id
_entity.type
_entity.pdbx_description
1 polymer ?
#
loop_
_entity_poly.entity_id
_entity_poly.type
_entity_poly.pdbx_seq_one_letter_code
_entity_poly.pdbx_strand_id
1 'polypeptide(L)'
;PSGLDEDVQHIRAKNKERILHALVQKIEHRKNPASRFHFEEGLSYEEKFNLVSEWWNDFRFHLAMAAKSPTELNRFLGNSLSAETMYLLSRARKKGMPFFVTPYYLHLLNPGSTGYNDESLRSYILYSPQLVETYGQIRAWEREDIVEAGKPNAAGWLLPDGHNIHRRYPEVAILIPDTMGPVSYTHLRAHETRSNL
;
A
#
# COMPACT_ATOMS: atom_id res chain seq x y z
N PRO A 1 21.80 1.23 6.25
CA PRO A 1 22.02 -0.23 6.27
C PRO A 1 21.44 -0.87 5.01
N SER A 2 22.11 -1.87 4.51
CA SER A 2 21.64 -2.69 3.41
C SER A 2 20.48 -3.58 3.88
N GLY A 3 19.54 -3.91 2.99
CA GLY A 3 18.52 -4.93 3.28
C GLY A 3 19.10 -6.34 3.48
N LEU A 4 20.40 -6.52 3.24
CA LEU A 4 21.17 -7.75 3.44
C LEU A 4 21.89 -7.79 4.80
N ASP A 5 21.88 -6.70 5.58
CA ASP A 5 22.48 -6.67 6.90
C ASP A 5 21.75 -7.65 7.83
N GLU A 6 22.50 -8.43 8.61
CA GLU A 6 21.95 -9.48 9.47
C GLU A 6 20.92 -8.95 10.48
N ASP A 7 21.19 -7.80 11.09
CA ASP A 7 20.28 -7.15 12.04
C ASP A 7 18.95 -6.77 11.37
N VAL A 8 19.02 -6.26 10.13
CA VAL A 8 17.84 -5.90 9.35
C VAL A 8 17.02 -7.14 9.02
N GLN A 9 17.69 -8.21 8.58
CA GLN A 9 17.02 -9.47 8.27
C GLN A 9 16.37 -10.10 9.51
N HIS A 10 17.06 -10.04 10.65
CA HIS A 10 16.52 -10.56 11.91
C HIS A 10 15.26 -9.81 12.37
N ILE A 11 15.27 -8.47 12.30
CA ILE A 11 14.09 -7.64 12.62
C ILE A 11 12.93 -7.99 11.68
N ARG A 12 13.19 -8.09 10.38
CA ARG A 12 12.18 -8.45 9.37
C ARG A 12 11.62 -9.85 9.58
N ALA A 13 12.45 -10.82 9.93
CA ALA A 13 12.00 -12.17 10.24
C ALA A 13 11.07 -12.21 11.45
N LYS A 14 11.41 -11.52 12.54
CA LYS A 14 10.53 -11.36 13.70
C LYS A 14 9.22 -10.67 13.37
N ASN A 15 9.27 -9.64 12.54
CA ASN A 15 8.07 -8.96 12.08
C ASN A 15 7.17 -9.88 11.25
N LYS A 16 7.77 -10.65 10.33
CA LYS A 16 7.04 -11.64 9.53
C LYS A 16 6.34 -12.64 10.44
N GLU A 17 7.05 -13.25 11.38
CA GLU A 17 6.49 -14.22 12.32
C GLU A 17 5.30 -13.65 13.10
N ARG A 18 5.45 -12.45 13.68
CA ARG A 18 4.36 -11.75 14.37
C ARG A 18 3.14 -11.52 13.46
N ILE A 19 3.39 -11.11 12.22
CA ILE A 19 2.32 -10.86 11.24
C ILE A 19 1.64 -12.17 10.85
N LEU A 20 2.37 -13.27 10.67
CA LEU A 20 1.79 -14.58 10.38
C LEU A 20 0.81 -15.01 11.48
N HIS A 21 1.16 -14.87 12.75
CA HIS A 21 0.26 -15.12 13.87
C HIS A 21 -1.00 -14.25 13.81
N ALA A 22 -0.85 -12.95 13.52
CA ALA A 22 -1.99 -12.04 13.38
C ALA A 22 -2.88 -12.40 12.17
N LEU A 23 -2.29 -12.91 11.09
CA LEU A 23 -3.01 -13.37 9.90
C LEU A 23 -3.81 -14.65 10.16
N VAL A 24 -3.26 -15.61 10.90
CA VAL A 24 -4.04 -16.80 11.34
C VAL A 24 -5.32 -16.35 12.03
N GLN A 25 -5.20 -15.48 13.03
CA GLN A 25 -6.36 -14.96 13.75
C GLN A 25 -7.32 -14.18 12.85
N LYS A 26 -6.80 -13.38 11.90
CA LYS A 26 -7.61 -12.62 10.96
C LYS A 26 -8.45 -13.54 10.07
N ILE A 27 -7.89 -14.64 9.59
CA ILE A 27 -8.57 -15.60 8.72
C ILE A 27 -9.63 -16.37 9.51
N GLU A 28 -9.32 -16.81 10.72
CA GLU A 28 -10.28 -17.48 11.61
C GLU A 28 -11.52 -16.62 11.89
N HIS A 29 -11.33 -15.31 12.12
CA HIS A 29 -12.45 -14.41 12.41
C HIS A 29 -13.26 -14.04 11.17
N ARG A 30 -12.69 -14.14 9.98
CA ARG A 30 -13.37 -13.73 8.74
C ARG A 30 -14.54 -14.62 8.33
N LYS A 31 -14.54 -15.88 8.71
CA LYS A 31 -15.58 -16.90 8.39
C LYS A 31 -16.15 -16.79 6.97
N ASN A 32 -15.29 -16.55 5.98
CA ASN A 32 -15.70 -16.43 4.58
C ASN A 32 -15.22 -17.65 3.78
N PRO A 33 -16.04 -18.69 3.66
CA PRO A 33 -15.68 -19.91 2.93
C PRO A 33 -15.50 -19.70 1.42
N ALA A 34 -16.03 -18.61 0.86
CA ALA A 34 -15.83 -18.26 -0.54
C ALA A 34 -14.45 -17.62 -0.80
N SER A 35 -13.68 -17.31 0.25
CA SER A 35 -12.32 -16.81 0.09
C SER A 35 -11.38 -17.94 -0.27
N ARG A 36 -10.54 -17.75 -1.28
CA ARG A 36 -9.45 -18.69 -1.60
C ARG A 36 -8.54 -18.97 -0.38
N PHE A 37 -8.39 -18.00 0.50
CA PHE A 37 -7.58 -18.09 1.71
C PHE A 37 -8.49 -18.25 2.93
N HIS A 38 -8.92 -19.46 3.18
CA HIS A 38 -9.72 -19.87 4.33
C HIS A 38 -9.13 -21.14 4.93
N PHE A 39 -9.48 -21.43 6.16
CA PHE A 39 -9.11 -22.69 6.80
C PHE A 39 -10.25 -23.68 6.70
N GLU A 40 -9.90 -24.91 6.43
CA GLU A 40 -10.83 -26.05 6.57
C GLU A 40 -11.09 -26.30 8.06
N GLU A 41 -12.23 -26.92 8.35
CA GLU A 41 -12.58 -27.29 9.71
C GLU A 41 -11.63 -28.38 10.25
N GLY A 42 -11.34 -28.31 11.54
CA GLY A 42 -10.53 -29.32 12.23
C GLY A 42 -9.02 -29.11 12.19
N LEU A 43 -8.51 -28.11 11.46
CA LEU A 43 -7.08 -27.82 11.44
C LEU A 43 -6.59 -27.32 12.81
N SER A 44 -5.48 -27.87 13.27
CA SER A 44 -4.72 -27.37 14.41
C SER A 44 -4.15 -25.98 14.14
N TYR A 45 -3.76 -25.26 15.19
CA TYR A 45 -3.10 -23.98 15.04
C TYR A 45 -1.80 -24.05 14.21
N GLU A 46 -1.02 -25.11 14.42
CA GLU A 46 0.23 -25.33 13.69
C GLU A 46 0.00 -25.52 12.19
N GLU A 47 -1.00 -26.34 11.81
CA GLU A 47 -1.37 -26.51 10.41
C GLU A 47 -1.84 -25.20 9.77
N LYS A 48 -2.64 -24.40 10.46
CA LYS A 48 -3.07 -23.07 10.00
C LYS A 48 -1.89 -22.14 9.83
N PHE A 49 -0.94 -22.13 10.75
CA PHE A 49 0.26 -21.32 10.67
C PHE A 49 1.14 -21.71 9.50
N ASN A 50 1.32 -23.00 9.24
CA ASN A 50 2.06 -23.53 8.10
C ASN A 50 1.40 -23.10 6.78
N LEU A 51 0.09 -23.23 6.65
CA LEU A 51 -0.66 -22.76 5.47
C LEU A 51 -0.46 -21.25 5.23
N VAL A 52 -0.58 -20.42 6.27
CA VAL A 52 -0.36 -18.97 6.14
C VAL A 52 1.08 -18.66 5.74
N SER A 53 2.04 -19.45 6.22
CA SER A 53 3.46 -19.33 5.86
C SER A 53 3.72 -19.68 4.39
N GLU A 54 3.02 -20.67 3.85
CA GLU A 54 3.04 -21.01 2.43
C GLU A 54 2.40 -19.90 1.58
N TRP A 55 1.20 -19.43 1.98
CA TRP A 55 0.50 -18.35 1.29
C TRP A 55 1.26 -17.03 1.29
N TRP A 56 2.17 -16.83 2.23
CA TRP A 56 3.03 -15.64 2.26
C TRP A 56 3.78 -15.39 0.94
N ASN A 57 4.07 -16.42 0.17
CA ASN A 57 4.75 -16.31 -1.11
C ASN A 57 3.81 -15.97 -2.29
N ASP A 58 2.49 -15.93 -2.07
CA ASP A 58 1.50 -15.51 -3.07
C ASP A 58 1.16 -14.02 -2.89
N PHE A 59 1.43 -13.19 -3.91
CA PHE A 59 1.10 -11.76 -3.86
C PHE A 59 -0.40 -11.50 -3.66
N ARG A 60 -1.27 -12.40 -4.17
CA ARG A 60 -2.72 -12.30 -4.01
C ARG A 60 -3.14 -12.45 -2.55
N PHE A 61 -2.39 -13.24 -1.78
CA PHE A 61 -2.58 -13.35 -0.34
C PHE A 61 -2.34 -12.02 0.35
N HIS A 62 -1.24 -11.33 0.01
CA HIS A 62 -0.95 -10.01 0.57
C HIS A 62 -2.02 -8.97 0.23
N LEU A 63 -2.57 -9.00 -0.99
CA LEU A 63 -3.67 -8.11 -1.39
C LEU A 63 -4.95 -8.45 -0.61
N ALA A 64 -5.29 -9.73 -0.48
CA ALA A 64 -6.47 -10.18 0.26
C ALA A 64 -6.39 -9.87 1.76
N MET A 65 -5.19 -9.90 2.33
CA MET A 65 -4.93 -9.72 3.76
C MET A 65 -4.47 -8.31 4.12
N ALA A 66 -4.46 -7.38 3.19
CA ALA A 66 -4.06 -6.00 3.45
C ALA A 66 -4.80 -5.39 4.65
N ALA A 67 -4.08 -4.60 5.43
CA ALA A 67 -4.67 -3.80 6.50
C ALA A 67 -5.52 -2.68 5.88
N LYS A 68 -6.79 -2.60 6.29
CA LYS A 68 -7.77 -1.62 5.78
C LYS A 68 -8.27 -0.67 6.88
N SER A 69 -7.62 -0.68 8.02
CA SER A 69 -7.95 0.22 9.14
C SER A 69 -6.72 0.51 10.00
N PRO A 70 -6.70 1.65 10.72
CA PRO A 70 -5.64 1.97 11.67
C PRO A 70 -5.45 0.90 12.74
N THR A 71 -6.54 0.34 13.26
CA THR A 71 -6.49 -0.72 14.29
C THR A 71 -5.81 -1.99 13.75
N GLU A 72 -6.16 -2.38 12.54
CA GLU A 72 -5.57 -3.56 11.90
C GLU A 72 -4.09 -3.35 11.56
N LEU A 73 -3.75 -2.15 11.09
CA LEU A 73 -2.36 -1.75 10.87
C LEU A 73 -1.56 -1.86 12.16
N ASN A 74 -2.04 -1.24 13.24
CA ASN A 74 -1.36 -1.24 14.53
C ASN A 74 -1.17 -2.66 15.07
N ARG A 75 -2.17 -3.52 14.91
CA ARG A 75 -2.07 -4.94 15.28
C ARG A 75 -0.95 -5.66 14.53
N PHE A 76 -0.82 -5.46 13.23
CA PHE A 76 0.28 -6.03 12.46
C PHE A 76 1.64 -5.48 12.87
N LEU A 77 1.70 -4.25 13.35
CA LEU A 77 2.90 -3.63 13.92
C LEU A 77 3.14 -3.95 15.40
N GLY A 78 2.41 -4.93 15.96
CA GLY A 78 2.56 -5.32 17.36
C GLY A 78 2.06 -4.29 18.35
N ASN A 79 1.08 -3.48 17.96
CA ASN A 79 0.52 -2.37 18.75
C ASN A 79 1.56 -1.31 19.17
N SER A 80 2.56 -1.10 18.32
CA SER A 80 3.70 -0.19 18.59
C SER A 80 3.45 1.26 18.24
N LEU A 81 2.33 1.59 17.58
CA LEU A 81 2.02 2.96 17.19
C LEU A 81 1.60 3.77 18.41
N SER A 82 2.09 5.01 18.49
CA SER A 82 1.70 5.95 19.56
C SER A 82 0.22 6.32 19.47
N ALA A 83 -0.35 6.75 20.61
CA ALA A 83 -1.72 7.24 20.67
C ALA A 83 -1.96 8.40 19.69
N GLU A 84 -0.97 9.29 19.54
CA GLU A 84 -1.00 10.41 18.61
C GLU A 84 -1.09 9.93 17.16
N THR A 85 -0.24 8.97 16.76
CA THR A 85 -0.29 8.37 15.42
C THR A 85 -1.63 7.70 15.17
N MET A 86 -2.15 6.94 16.13
CA MET A 86 -3.46 6.29 16.02
C MET A 86 -4.60 7.30 15.89
N TYR A 87 -4.52 8.41 16.60
CA TYR A 87 -5.50 9.50 16.49
C TYR A 87 -5.45 10.14 15.08
N LEU A 88 -4.24 10.41 14.58
CA LEU A 88 -4.04 10.98 13.24
C LEU A 88 -4.60 10.04 12.15
N LEU A 89 -4.28 8.76 12.20
CA LEU A 89 -4.79 7.77 11.24
C LEU A 89 -6.32 7.62 11.31
N SER A 90 -6.88 7.74 12.49
CA SER A 90 -8.34 7.72 12.68
C SER A 90 -9.00 8.96 12.07
N ARG A 91 -8.38 10.14 12.19
CA ARG A 91 -8.81 11.36 11.49
C ARG A 91 -8.73 11.21 9.97
N ALA A 92 -7.62 10.67 9.47
CA ALA A 92 -7.45 10.41 8.05
C ALA A 92 -8.58 9.52 7.50
N ARG A 93 -8.90 8.44 8.21
CA ARG A 93 -9.99 7.54 7.83
C ARG A 93 -11.35 8.25 7.83
N LYS A 94 -11.64 9.09 8.84
CA LYS A 94 -12.88 9.89 8.90
C LYS A 94 -13.01 10.86 7.74
N LYS A 95 -11.90 11.37 7.22
CA LYS A 95 -11.86 12.22 6.03
C LYS A 95 -11.96 11.44 4.70
N GLY A 96 -12.10 10.12 4.74
CA GLY A 96 -12.19 9.29 3.55
C GLY A 96 -10.85 8.99 2.87
N MET A 97 -9.73 9.25 3.54
CA MET A 97 -8.42 8.90 2.98
C MET A 97 -8.30 7.38 2.82
N PRO A 98 -7.76 6.90 1.69
CA PRO A 98 -7.63 5.47 1.41
C PRO A 98 -6.70 4.80 2.42
N PHE A 99 -7.04 3.60 2.84
CA PHE A 99 -6.24 2.82 3.79
C PHE A 99 -6.07 1.39 3.27
N PHE A 100 -4.89 1.11 2.75
CA PHE A 100 -4.59 -0.20 2.19
C PHE A 100 -3.08 -0.45 2.28
N VAL A 101 -2.67 -1.33 3.20
CA VAL A 101 -1.26 -1.68 3.38
C VAL A 101 -1.10 -3.19 3.46
N THR A 102 -0.27 -3.76 2.60
CA THR A 102 -0.05 -5.21 2.56
C THR A 102 0.80 -5.71 3.73
N PRO A 103 0.59 -6.94 4.21
CA PRO A 103 1.43 -7.55 5.23
C PRO A 103 2.91 -7.57 4.86
N TYR A 104 3.21 -7.78 3.57
CA TYR A 104 4.58 -7.74 3.07
C TYR A 104 5.24 -6.37 3.33
N TYR A 105 4.54 -5.28 3.07
CA TYR A 105 5.08 -3.94 3.33
C TYR A 105 5.33 -3.70 4.82
N LEU A 106 4.43 -4.19 5.65
CA LEU A 106 4.51 -4.01 7.09
C LEU A 106 5.66 -4.77 7.74
N HIS A 107 6.05 -5.93 7.21
CA HIS A 107 7.20 -6.65 7.77
C HIS A 107 8.54 -5.96 7.53
N LEU A 108 8.61 -5.06 6.53
CA LEU A 108 9.80 -4.28 6.22
C LEU A 108 10.03 -3.11 7.18
N LEU A 109 9.04 -2.77 8.01
CA LEU A 109 9.17 -1.68 8.98
C LEU A 109 9.93 -2.14 10.22
N ASN A 110 10.53 -1.16 10.89
CA ASN A 110 11.15 -1.35 12.20
C ASN A 110 10.23 -0.76 13.30
N PRO A 111 9.34 -1.55 13.91
CA PRO A 111 8.46 -1.04 14.96
C PRO A 111 9.18 -0.79 16.28
N GLY A 112 10.43 -1.23 16.41
CA GLY A 112 11.26 -1.02 17.59
C GLY A 112 11.90 0.36 17.64
N SER A 113 12.47 0.70 18.78
CA SER A 113 13.25 1.93 18.99
C SER A 113 14.72 1.79 18.57
N THR A 114 15.19 0.58 18.33
CA THR A 114 16.55 0.24 17.92
C THR A 114 16.56 -0.49 16.59
N GLY A 115 17.66 -0.47 15.89
CA GLY A 115 17.81 -1.11 14.60
C GLY A 115 17.93 -0.12 13.45
N TYR A 116 17.39 -0.46 12.29
CA TYR A 116 17.53 0.39 11.10
C TYR A 116 16.47 1.50 11.05
N ASN A 117 16.82 2.60 10.39
CA ASN A 117 15.89 3.69 10.09
C ASN A 117 14.96 3.27 8.94
N ASP A 118 13.67 3.21 9.21
CA ASP A 118 12.62 2.88 8.25
C ASP A 118 11.80 4.10 7.80
N GLU A 119 12.24 5.31 8.10
CA GLU A 119 11.49 6.55 7.87
C GLU A 119 11.01 6.68 6.42
N SER A 120 11.86 6.35 5.45
CA SER A 120 11.50 6.37 4.04
C SER A 120 10.36 5.40 3.69
N LEU A 121 10.37 4.18 4.26
CA LEU A 121 9.30 3.21 4.07
C LEU A 121 8.05 3.61 4.85
N ARG A 122 8.23 4.10 6.06
CA ARG A 122 7.15 4.54 6.96
C ARG A 122 6.36 5.69 6.38
N SER A 123 7.00 6.61 5.68
CA SER A 123 6.35 7.76 5.04
C SER A 123 5.34 7.38 3.95
N TYR A 124 5.46 6.20 3.35
CA TYR A 124 4.46 5.67 2.40
C TYR A 124 3.25 5.02 3.07
N ILE A 125 3.33 4.74 4.37
CA ILE A 125 2.32 3.97 5.10
C ILE A 125 1.55 4.84 6.08
N LEU A 126 2.27 5.74 6.76
CA LEU A 126 1.71 6.62 7.77
C LEU A 126 1.53 8.03 7.23
N TYR A 127 0.32 8.55 7.36
CA TYR A 127 0.02 9.91 6.94
C TYR A 127 0.66 10.95 7.86
N SER A 128 1.18 12.03 7.27
CA SER A 128 1.62 13.19 8.04
C SER A 128 0.42 14.04 8.51
N PRO A 129 0.55 14.79 9.62
CA PRO A 129 -0.49 15.71 10.07
C PRO A 129 -0.90 16.70 8.97
N GLN A 130 0.08 17.26 8.27
CA GLN A 130 -0.15 18.22 7.18
C GLN A 130 -0.99 17.60 6.06
N LEU A 131 -0.67 16.38 5.62
CA LEU A 131 -1.42 15.69 4.58
C LEU A 131 -2.87 15.46 5.02
N VAL A 132 -3.09 15.03 6.26
CA VAL A 132 -4.44 14.81 6.79
C VAL A 132 -5.23 16.11 6.88
N GLU A 133 -4.59 17.23 7.23
CA GLU A 133 -5.24 18.54 7.32
C GLU A 133 -5.65 19.07 5.95
N THR A 134 -4.79 18.93 4.96
CA THR A 134 -4.99 19.48 3.61
C THR A 134 -5.75 18.55 2.67
N TYR A 135 -6.04 17.30 3.10
CA TYR A 135 -6.74 16.33 2.27
C TYR A 135 -8.12 16.84 1.83
N GLY A 136 -8.38 16.76 0.54
CA GLY A 136 -9.59 17.27 -0.09
C GLY A 136 -9.54 18.77 -0.43
N GLN A 137 -8.49 19.49 0.00
CA GLN A 137 -8.28 20.90 -0.35
C GLN A 137 -7.26 21.08 -1.48
N ILE A 138 -6.55 20.03 -1.86
CA ILE A 138 -5.52 20.05 -2.89
C ILE A 138 -6.17 19.98 -4.27
N ARG A 139 -6.66 21.10 -4.77
CA ARG A 139 -7.15 21.23 -6.15
C ARG A 139 -6.05 21.08 -7.21
N ALA A 140 -4.81 21.20 -6.84
CA ALA A 140 -3.67 21.09 -7.75
C ALA A 140 -3.53 19.68 -8.34
N TRP A 141 -3.85 18.62 -7.57
CA TRP A 141 -3.79 17.24 -8.03
C TRP A 141 -4.85 16.91 -9.09
N GLU A 142 -6.05 17.47 -8.93
CA GLU A 142 -7.15 17.30 -9.89
C GLU A 142 -6.87 18.02 -11.21
N ARG A 143 -5.96 19.01 -11.20
CA ARG A 143 -5.61 19.81 -12.38
C ARG A 143 -4.32 19.37 -13.06
N GLU A 144 -3.52 18.51 -12.45
CA GLU A 144 -2.28 18.01 -13.07
C GLU A 144 -2.57 17.22 -14.36
N ASP A 145 -3.75 16.62 -14.46
CA ASP A 145 -4.19 15.82 -15.60
C ASP A 145 -5.03 16.61 -16.62
N ILE A 146 -5.33 17.88 -16.36
CA ILE A 146 -6.06 18.72 -17.29
C ILE A 146 -5.09 19.29 -18.32
N VAL A 147 -5.31 18.91 -19.57
CA VAL A 147 -4.63 19.48 -20.72
C VAL A 147 -5.56 20.50 -21.37
N GLU A 148 -5.19 21.78 -21.31
CA GLU A 148 -5.88 22.85 -22.02
C GLU A 148 -5.08 23.23 -23.26
N ALA A 149 -5.77 23.33 -24.41
CA ALA A 149 -5.16 23.71 -25.66
C ALA A 149 -4.39 25.03 -25.53
N GLY A 150 -3.16 25.07 -26.01
CA GLY A 150 -2.31 26.25 -25.95
C GLY A 150 -1.76 26.63 -24.58
N LYS A 151 -2.03 25.84 -23.52
CA LYS A 151 -1.46 26.05 -22.21
C LYS A 151 -0.53 24.92 -21.79
N PRO A 152 0.57 25.19 -21.09
CA PRO A 152 1.42 24.16 -20.54
C PRO A 152 0.69 23.40 -19.43
N ASN A 153 0.91 22.09 -19.34
CA ASN A 153 0.46 21.28 -18.21
C ASN A 153 1.27 21.62 -16.92
N ALA A 154 0.95 20.95 -15.82
CA ALA A 154 1.64 21.16 -14.53
C ALA A 154 3.17 20.94 -14.60
N ALA A 155 3.67 20.15 -15.56
CA ALA A 155 5.10 19.95 -15.82
C ALA A 155 5.70 20.97 -16.81
N GLY A 156 4.94 21.97 -17.26
CA GLY A 156 5.38 22.99 -18.19
C GLY A 156 5.39 22.56 -19.67
N TRP A 157 4.77 21.43 -20.00
CA TRP A 157 4.73 20.90 -21.38
C TRP A 157 3.43 21.29 -22.08
N LEU A 158 3.58 21.76 -23.32
CA LEU A 158 2.46 21.91 -24.26
C LEU A 158 2.19 20.56 -24.92
N LEU A 159 0.99 20.06 -24.72
CA LEU A 159 0.52 18.84 -25.39
C LEU A 159 -0.45 19.19 -26.51
N PRO A 160 -0.44 18.47 -27.63
CA PRO A 160 -1.42 18.64 -28.68
C PRO A 160 -2.84 18.39 -28.15
N ASP A 161 -3.79 19.17 -28.67
CA ASP A 161 -5.20 19.00 -28.32
C ASP A 161 -5.74 17.65 -28.81
N GLY A 162 -6.60 17.02 -28.02
CA GLY A 162 -7.23 15.74 -28.37
C GLY A 162 -6.36 14.49 -28.19
N HIS A 163 -5.21 14.61 -27.56
CA HIS A 163 -4.35 13.46 -27.26
C HIS A 163 -4.44 13.01 -25.81
N ASN A 164 -4.63 11.70 -25.61
CA ASN A 164 -4.58 11.06 -24.31
C ASN A 164 -3.13 10.78 -23.86
N ILE A 165 -2.23 11.71 -24.14
CA ILE A 165 -0.81 11.64 -23.76
C ILE A 165 -0.57 12.69 -22.69
N HIS A 166 -0.11 12.24 -21.53
CA HIS A 166 0.25 13.11 -20.42
C HIS A 166 1.76 13.01 -20.17
N ARG A 167 2.44 14.14 -20.09
CA ARG A 167 3.88 14.18 -19.83
C ARG A 167 4.13 14.94 -18.54
N ARG A 168 4.50 14.20 -17.49
CA ARG A 168 4.78 14.76 -16.15
C ARG A 168 6.28 15.03 -15.96
N TYR A 169 7.13 14.20 -16.54
CA TYR A 169 8.59 14.31 -16.45
C TYR A 169 9.20 14.33 -17.85
N PRO A 170 10.39 14.91 -18.02
CA PRO A 170 11.06 14.99 -19.32
C PRO A 170 11.19 13.63 -20.04
N GLU A 171 11.45 12.57 -19.28
CA GLU A 171 11.74 11.24 -19.84
C GLU A 171 10.51 10.29 -19.85
N VAL A 172 9.35 10.73 -19.32
CA VAL A 172 8.19 9.85 -19.16
C VAL A 172 6.96 10.42 -19.83
N ALA A 173 6.49 9.77 -20.88
CA ALA A 173 5.18 10.00 -21.47
C ALA A 173 4.17 8.97 -20.93
N ILE A 174 3.01 9.47 -20.51
CA ILE A 174 1.93 8.66 -19.99
C ILE A 174 0.82 8.62 -21.04
N LEU A 175 0.55 7.43 -21.59
CA LEU A 175 -0.58 7.19 -22.50
C LEU A 175 -1.79 6.76 -21.67
N ILE A 176 -2.91 7.44 -21.87
CA ILE A 176 -4.17 7.15 -21.20
C ILE A 176 -5.14 6.59 -22.23
N PRO A 177 -5.43 5.27 -22.23
CA PRO A 177 -6.44 4.71 -23.13
C PRO A 177 -7.83 5.26 -22.79
N ASP A 178 -8.65 5.57 -23.80
CA ASP A 178 -10.02 6.11 -23.64
C ASP A 178 -10.96 5.22 -22.84
N THR A 179 -10.63 3.94 -22.74
CA THR A 179 -11.45 2.93 -22.04
C THR A 179 -11.22 2.90 -20.54
N MET A 180 -10.32 3.73 -20.00
CA MET A 180 -9.92 3.68 -18.59
C MET A 180 -10.29 4.96 -17.85
N GLY A 181 -10.99 4.78 -16.73
CA GLY A 181 -11.25 5.88 -15.81
C GLY A 181 -10.00 6.36 -15.05
N PRO A 182 -10.00 7.57 -14.50
CA PRO A 182 -8.81 8.25 -13.95
C PRO A 182 -8.08 7.52 -12.81
N VAL A 183 -8.73 6.59 -12.13
CA VAL A 183 -8.17 5.88 -10.97
C VAL A 183 -7.38 4.62 -11.33
N SER A 184 -7.48 4.14 -12.57
CA SER A 184 -6.91 2.86 -13.01
C SER A 184 -5.48 2.98 -13.57
N TYR A 185 -4.93 4.17 -13.63
CA TYR A 185 -3.73 4.46 -14.41
C TYR A 185 -2.42 3.85 -13.90
N THR A 186 -2.27 3.70 -12.61
CA THR A 186 -0.97 3.36 -12.03
C THR A 186 -0.59 1.89 -12.16
N HIS A 187 -1.54 0.97 -12.26
CA HIS A 187 -1.26 -0.47 -12.27
C HIS A 187 -1.29 -1.12 -13.67
N LEU A 188 -2.08 -0.61 -14.58
CA LEU A 188 -2.22 -1.22 -15.92
C LEU A 188 -1.11 -0.83 -16.89
N ARG A 189 -0.47 0.29 -16.70
CA ARG A 189 0.61 0.79 -17.58
C ARG A 189 1.85 -0.07 -17.63
N ALA A 190 2.19 -0.74 -16.54
CA ALA A 190 3.36 -1.61 -16.52
C ALA A 190 3.18 -2.88 -17.37
N HIS A 191 1.94 -3.26 -17.68
CA HIS A 191 1.63 -4.46 -18.46
C HIS A 191 1.37 -4.21 -19.94
N GLU A 192 0.73 -3.10 -20.31
CA GLU A 192 0.35 -2.85 -21.70
C GLU A 192 1.51 -2.34 -22.58
N THR A 193 2.47 -1.63 -22.01
CA THR A 193 3.67 -1.20 -22.75
C THR A 193 4.62 -2.33 -23.12
N ARG A 194 4.46 -3.54 -22.57
CA ARG A 194 5.27 -4.71 -22.92
C ARG A 194 4.65 -5.61 -23.98
N SER A 195 3.38 -5.47 -24.29
CA SER A 195 2.68 -6.34 -25.25
C SER A 195 2.49 -5.72 -26.64
N ASN A 196 2.83 -4.46 -26.85
CA ASN A 196 2.65 -3.75 -28.10
C ASN A 196 3.94 -3.13 -28.69
N LEU A 197 5.11 -3.60 -28.25
CA LEU A 197 6.41 -3.42 -28.86
C LEU A 197 6.98 -4.80 -29.22
#